data_dd114d0418668ba03a5448f2726be068
#
_entry.id   dd114d0418668ba03a5448f2726be068
#
_cell.length_a   1.000
_cell.length_b   1.000
_cell.length_c   1.000
_cell.angle_alpha   90.00
_cell.angle_beta   90.00
_cell.angle_gamma   90.00
#
_symmetry.space_group_name_H-M   'P 1'
#
loop_
_entity.id
_entity.type
_entity.pdbx_description
1 polymer ?
#
loop_
_entity_poly.entity_id
_entity_poly.type
_entity_poly.pdbx_seq_one_letter_code
_entity_poly.pdbx_strand_id
1 'polypeptide(L)'
;MTSEFRSGFVCLVGRPNTGKSTLTNALVGEKVAITSNRPQTTRHTIRGVVHRPDFQIVLVDTPGLHRPRTLLGKRLNDLVRDTYSDVDVIGLCIPADEGIGPGDRWIHEQIRAVAPRTALVVIVTKIDKVSKDRVAAQLVAAGELAPDAAAIVPVSATTGEQVDVLTGVFVEHLPPGPAYYPDGELTDEPEEVLMAELIREAALEG
;
A
#
# COMPACT_ATOMS: atom_id res chain seq x y z
N MET A 1 -20.59 19.53 14.94
CA MET A 1 -19.64 18.66 15.68
C MET A 1 -18.37 18.71 14.87
N THR A 2 -17.31 19.35 15.37
CA THR A 2 -15.99 19.34 14.72
C THR A 2 -15.50 17.90 14.80
N SER A 3 -15.37 17.22 13.65
CA SER A 3 -14.71 15.91 13.63
C SER A 3 -13.29 16.10 14.17
N GLU A 4 -12.92 15.29 15.14
CA GLU A 4 -11.57 15.28 15.70
C GLU A 4 -10.59 14.90 14.60
N PHE A 5 -9.51 15.67 14.45
CA PHE A 5 -8.48 15.40 13.42
C PHE A 5 -7.89 13.99 13.63
N ARG A 6 -7.75 13.23 12.54
CA ARG A 6 -7.21 11.88 12.58
C ARG A 6 -5.88 11.80 11.85
N SER A 7 -4.94 11.10 12.42
CA SER A 7 -3.64 10.90 11.78
C SER A 7 -3.05 9.55 12.15
N GLY A 8 -2.31 8.97 11.22
CA GLY A 8 -1.66 7.68 11.48
C GLY A 8 -0.94 7.13 10.25
N PHE A 9 -0.38 5.94 10.43
CA PHE A 9 0.46 5.26 9.47
C PHE A 9 -0.30 4.12 8.77
N VAL A 10 -0.21 4.07 7.46
CA VAL A 10 -0.78 3.02 6.62
C VAL A 10 0.32 2.37 5.80
N CYS A 11 0.53 1.07 5.98
CA CYS A 11 1.52 0.30 5.23
C CYS A 11 0.85 -0.46 4.07
N LEU A 12 1.35 -0.25 2.85
CA LEU A 12 0.91 -1.02 1.68
C LEU A 12 1.81 -2.23 1.47
N VAL A 13 1.21 -3.41 1.47
CA VAL A 13 1.90 -4.69 1.32
C VAL A 13 1.31 -5.54 0.20
N GLY A 14 2.07 -6.47 -0.31
CA GLY A 14 1.66 -7.35 -1.40
C GLY A 14 2.85 -7.89 -2.17
N ARG A 15 2.60 -8.82 -3.07
CA ARG A 15 3.62 -9.35 -3.98
C ARG A 15 4.25 -8.24 -4.84
N PRO A 16 5.42 -8.44 -5.44
CA PRO A 16 5.92 -7.54 -6.47
C PRO A 16 4.87 -7.31 -7.57
N ASN A 17 4.83 -6.10 -8.12
CA ASN A 17 3.96 -5.70 -9.22
C ASN A 17 2.44 -5.73 -8.95
N THR A 18 2.01 -5.74 -7.69
CA THR A 18 0.59 -5.63 -7.31
C THR A 18 0.04 -4.19 -7.36
N GLY A 19 0.86 -3.21 -7.71
CA GLY A 19 0.43 -1.81 -7.87
C GLY A 19 0.59 -0.94 -6.63
N LYS A 20 1.37 -1.36 -5.61
CA LYS A 20 1.57 -0.59 -4.36
C LYS A 20 2.08 0.83 -4.60
N SER A 21 3.22 0.99 -5.26
CA SER A 21 3.82 2.31 -5.52
C SER A 21 2.93 3.19 -6.41
N THR A 22 2.24 2.60 -7.39
CA THR A 22 1.25 3.33 -8.21
C THR A 22 0.09 3.83 -7.35
N LEU A 23 -0.37 3.00 -6.41
CA LEU A 23 -1.44 3.37 -5.47
C LEU A 23 -0.96 4.43 -4.47
N THR A 24 0.27 4.35 -3.97
CA THR A 24 0.88 5.39 -3.13
C THR A 24 0.84 6.74 -3.85
N ASN A 25 1.31 6.81 -5.10
CA ASN A 25 1.27 8.03 -5.89
C ASN A 25 -0.16 8.55 -6.11
N ALA A 26 -1.12 7.65 -6.37
CA ALA A 26 -2.52 8.04 -6.56
C ALA A 26 -3.16 8.60 -5.28
N LEU A 27 -2.85 8.03 -4.12
CA LEU A 27 -3.35 8.50 -2.82
C LEU A 27 -2.74 9.84 -2.43
N VAL A 28 -1.44 10.03 -2.64
CA VAL A 28 -0.74 11.32 -2.38
C VAL A 28 -1.19 12.40 -3.37
N GLY A 29 -1.45 12.02 -4.61
CA GLY A 29 -1.76 12.95 -5.72
C GLY A 29 -0.53 13.44 -6.47
N GLU A 30 0.66 13.02 -6.06
CA GLU A 30 1.95 13.39 -6.63
C GLU A 30 2.86 12.15 -6.75
N LYS A 31 3.90 12.25 -7.56
CA LYS A 31 4.86 11.15 -7.75
C LYS A 31 5.94 11.17 -6.66
N VAL A 32 5.73 10.38 -5.62
CA VAL A 32 6.68 10.19 -4.49
C VAL A 32 7.37 8.82 -4.50
N ALA A 33 6.81 7.85 -5.20
CA ALA A 33 7.36 6.51 -5.34
C ALA A 33 7.59 6.15 -6.81
N ILE A 34 8.70 5.48 -7.12
CA ILE A 34 8.98 4.99 -8.48
C ILE A 34 8.13 3.76 -8.81
N THR A 35 7.77 3.65 -10.07
CA THR A 35 6.95 2.55 -10.58
C THR A 35 7.68 1.81 -11.71
N SER A 36 7.60 0.49 -11.76
CA SER A 36 8.14 -0.31 -12.85
C SER A 36 7.47 -1.68 -12.89
N ASN A 37 7.45 -2.30 -14.06
CA ASN A 37 7.00 -3.67 -14.23
C ASN A 37 8.03 -4.71 -13.75
N ARG A 38 9.24 -4.30 -13.37
CA ARG A 38 10.28 -5.20 -12.87
C ARG A 38 10.07 -5.50 -11.38
N PRO A 39 10.27 -6.75 -10.92
CA PRO A 39 10.22 -7.08 -9.51
C PRO A 39 11.25 -6.30 -8.69
N GLN A 40 10.92 -6.00 -7.41
CA GLN A 40 11.80 -5.28 -6.48
C GLN A 40 12.17 -3.86 -6.96
N THR A 41 11.19 -3.15 -7.55
CA THR A 41 11.34 -1.75 -7.92
C THR A 41 11.63 -0.88 -6.70
N THR A 42 10.83 -1.02 -5.64
CA THR A 42 11.03 -0.36 -4.35
C THR A 42 12.07 -1.13 -3.55
N ARG A 43 13.15 -0.48 -3.13
CA ARG A 43 14.23 -1.06 -2.32
C ARG A 43 14.35 -0.44 -0.94
N HIS A 44 13.76 0.71 -0.74
CA HIS A 44 13.68 1.46 0.51
C HIS A 44 12.21 1.63 0.88
N THR A 45 11.95 1.87 2.15
CA THR A 45 10.63 2.27 2.61
C THR A 45 10.46 3.74 2.27
N ILE A 46 9.49 4.06 1.42
CA ILE A 46 9.18 5.44 1.03
C ILE A 46 7.92 5.86 1.78
N ARG A 47 7.95 7.04 2.40
CA ARG A 47 6.78 7.62 3.04
C ARG A 47 6.17 8.68 2.14
N GLY A 48 4.89 8.51 1.83
CA GLY A 48 4.07 9.51 1.16
C GLY A 48 3.07 10.09 2.15
N VAL A 49 2.86 11.40 2.13
CA VAL A 49 1.92 12.06 3.04
C VAL A 49 0.68 12.50 2.29
N VAL A 50 -0.48 12.03 2.74
CA VAL A 50 -1.80 12.50 2.27
C VAL A 50 -2.33 13.46 3.32
N HIS A 51 -2.39 14.74 2.99
CA HIS A 51 -2.87 15.79 3.89
C HIS A 51 -4.23 16.31 3.45
N ARG A 52 -5.18 16.40 4.38
CA ARG A 52 -6.51 17.00 4.20
C ARG A 52 -6.89 17.80 5.46
N PRO A 53 -7.90 18.67 5.40
CA PRO A 53 -8.26 19.53 6.53
C PRO A 53 -8.64 18.79 7.81
N ASP A 54 -9.07 17.55 7.72
CA ASP A 54 -9.60 16.74 8.83
C ASP A 54 -8.79 15.47 9.12
N PHE A 55 -7.78 15.16 8.29
CA PHE A 55 -6.90 14.01 8.51
C PHE A 55 -5.51 14.13 7.86
N GLN A 56 -4.59 13.31 8.33
CA GLN A 56 -3.31 13.05 7.68
C GLN A 56 -3.01 11.56 7.68
N ILE A 57 -2.73 10.98 6.49
CA ILE A 57 -2.26 9.61 6.35
C ILE A 57 -0.79 9.63 5.97
N VAL A 58 0.05 8.93 6.73
CA VAL A 58 1.43 8.66 6.35
C VAL A 58 1.48 7.27 5.71
N LEU A 59 1.60 7.25 4.39
CA LEU A 59 1.71 6.02 3.61
C LEU A 59 3.14 5.50 3.65
N VAL A 60 3.27 4.24 4.03
CA VAL A 60 4.56 3.55 4.03
C VAL A 60 4.56 2.56 2.87
N ASP A 61 5.19 2.95 1.74
CA ASP A 61 5.37 2.04 0.60
C ASP A 61 6.54 1.11 0.87
N THR A 62 6.30 -0.18 0.77
CA THR A 62 7.27 -1.22 1.11
C THR A 62 7.68 -2.03 -0.11
N PRO A 63 8.90 -2.59 -0.10
CA PRO A 63 9.29 -3.59 -1.07
C PRO A 63 8.28 -4.74 -1.15
N GLY A 64 8.03 -5.24 -2.37
CA GLY A 64 7.10 -6.36 -2.57
C GLY A 64 7.56 -7.62 -1.82
N LEU A 65 6.68 -8.17 -0.98
CA LEU A 65 6.94 -9.39 -0.23
C LEU A 65 6.90 -10.63 -1.13
N HIS A 66 7.86 -11.52 -0.93
CA HIS A 66 7.90 -12.84 -1.55
C HIS A 66 8.62 -13.84 -0.64
N ARG A 67 8.44 -15.13 -0.89
CA ARG A 67 9.27 -16.15 -0.22
C ARG A 67 10.73 -15.90 -0.56
N PRO A 68 11.60 -15.62 0.42
CA PRO A 68 12.97 -15.21 0.15
C PRO A 68 13.77 -16.38 -0.45
N ARG A 69 14.40 -16.12 -1.60
CA ARG A 69 15.35 -17.06 -2.26
C ARG A 69 16.78 -16.56 -2.20
N THR A 70 16.98 -15.32 -1.77
CA THR A 70 18.27 -14.64 -1.69
C THR A 70 18.42 -13.93 -0.35
N LEU A 71 19.66 -13.60 0.04
CA LEU A 71 19.94 -12.83 1.25
C LEU A 71 19.30 -11.43 1.18
N LEU A 72 19.32 -10.80 0.01
CA LEU A 72 18.65 -9.51 -0.21
C LEU A 72 17.13 -9.63 0.00
N GLY A 73 16.49 -10.65 -0.58
CA GLY A 73 15.05 -10.89 -0.40
C GLY A 73 14.68 -11.12 1.06
N LYS A 74 15.55 -11.79 1.84
CA LYS A 74 15.34 -11.97 3.29
C LYS A 74 15.37 -10.62 4.01
N ARG A 75 16.39 -9.79 3.78
CA ARG A 75 16.52 -8.46 4.41
C ARG A 75 15.34 -7.54 4.07
N LEU A 76 14.86 -7.57 2.81
CA LEU A 76 13.69 -6.79 2.40
C LEU A 76 12.42 -7.26 3.13
N ASN A 77 12.24 -8.56 3.30
CA ASN A 77 11.10 -9.08 4.07
C ASN A 77 11.18 -8.74 5.55
N ASP A 78 12.39 -8.75 6.15
CA ASP A 78 12.58 -8.36 7.54
C ASP A 78 12.22 -6.88 7.73
N LEU A 79 12.66 -5.98 6.83
CA LEU A 79 12.28 -4.56 6.83
C LEU A 79 10.76 -4.36 6.80
N VAL A 80 10.05 -5.10 5.94
CA VAL A 80 8.59 -5.00 5.85
C VAL A 80 7.91 -5.49 7.13
N ARG A 81 8.44 -6.57 7.74
CA ARG A 81 7.90 -7.10 9.01
C ARG A 81 8.07 -6.13 10.17
N ASP A 82 9.22 -5.46 10.26
CA ASP A 82 9.46 -4.45 11.29
C ASP A 82 8.47 -3.29 11.17
N THR A 83 8.08 -2.94 9.95
CA THR A 83 7.08 -1.89 9.69
C THR A 83 5.67 -2.29 10.16
N TYR A 84 5.29 -3.58 10.17
CA TYR A 84 3.91 -4.00 10.49
C TYR A 84 3.49 -3.72 11.93
N SER A 85 4.42 -3.73 12.87
CA SER A 85 4.15 -3.47 14.29
C SER A 85 3.89 -1.99 14.59
N ASP A 86 4.31 -1.11 13.70
CA ASP A 86 4.37 0.33 13.94
C ASP A 86 3.32 1.13 13.15
N VAL A 87 2.40 0.43 12.47
CA VAL A 87 1.36 1.07 11.65
C VAL A 87 -0.04 0.82 12.20
N ASP A 88 -0.95 1.76 11.94
CA ASP A 88 -2.34 1.69 12.37
C ASP A 88 -3.19 0.82 11.44
N VAL A 89 -2.86 0.82 10.14
CA VAL A 89 -3.57 0.07 9.11
C VAL A 89 -2.60 -0.62 8.16
N ILE A 90 -2.91 -1.85 7.78
CA ILE A 90 -2.20 -2.59 6.73
C ILE A 90 -3.13 -2.76 5.53
N GLY A 91 -2.69 -2.25 4.36
CA GLY A 91 -3.35 -2.42 3.07
C GLY A 91 -2.73 -3.58 2.28
N LEU A 92 -3.40 -4.72 2.19
CA LEU A 92 -2.96 -5.87 1.39
C LEU A 92 -3.42 -5.72 -0.07
N CYS A 93 -2.47 -5.43 -0.96
CA CYS A 93 -2.71 -5.24 -2.39
C CYS A 93 -2.73 -6.58 -3.14
N ILE A 94 -3.86 -6.88 -3.79
CA ILE A 94 -4.09 -8.06 -4.61
C ILE A 94 -4.56 -7.61 -5.99
N PRO A 95 -3.86 -7.91 -7.09
CA PRO A 95 -4.26 -7.44 -8.39
C PRO A 95 -5.47 -8.22 -8.94
N ALA A 96 -6.40 -7.52 -9.61
CA ALA A 96 -7.60 -8.13 -10.21
C ALA A 96 -7.28 -8.98 -11.46
N ASP A 97 -6.20 -8.64 -12.16
CA ASP A 97 -5.73 -9.32 -13.38
C ASP A 97 -5.03 -10.67 -13.10
N GLU A 98 -4.72 -10.95 -11.83
CA GLU A 98 -4.12 -12.22 -11.41
C GLU A 98 -5.00 -12.94 -10.39
N GLY A 99 -4.90 -14.26 -10.31
CA GLY A 99 -5.57 -15.04 -9.27
C GLY A 99 -4.83 -14.95 -7.93
N ILE A 100 -5.58 -15.11 -6.84
CA ILE A 100 -5.00 -15.26 -5.49
C ILE A 100 -4.22 -16.56 -5.42
N GLY A 101 -2.93 -16.46 -5.18
CA GLY A 101 -2.01 -17.59 -5.19
C GLY A 101 -1.36 -17.88 -3.82
N PRO A 102 -0.45 -18.87 -3.78
CA PRO A 102 0.28 -19.21 -2.55
C PRO A 102 1.09 -18.05 -1.97
N GLY A 103 1.52 -17.11 -2.81
CA GLY A 103 2.24 -15.91 -2.37
C GLY A 103 1.36 -14.96 -1.56
N ASP A 104 0.12 -14.72 -2.00
CA ASP A 104 -0.83 -13.86 -1.29
C ASP A 104 -1.24 -14.49 0.04
N ARG A 105 -1.49 -15.80 0.08
CA ARG A 105 -1.79 -16.55 1.31
C ARG A 105 -0.65 -16.45 2.32
N TRP A 106 0.58 -16.66 1.86
CA TRP A 106 1.76 -16.55 2.71
C TRP A 106 1.93 -15.13 3.27
N ILE A 107 1.69 -14.08 2.47
CA ILE A 107 1.76 -12.69 2.94
C ILE A 107 0.69 -12.43 4.00
N HIS A 108 -0.56 -12.86 3.77
CA HIS A 108 -1.63 -12.75 4.76
C HIS A 108 -1.25 -13.44 6.08
N GLU A 109 -0.73 -14.66 6.02
CA GLU A 109 -0.24 -15.39 7.20
C GLU A 109 0.86 -14.61 7.95
N GLN A 110 1.81 -13.99 7.21
CA GLN A 110 2.87 -13.19 7.82
C GLN A 110 2.31 -11.93 8.52
N ILE A 111 1.35 -11.25 7.89
CA ILE A 111 0.67 -10.09 8.50
C ILE A 111 0.03 -10.50 9.82
N ARG A 112 -0.75 -11.57 9.82
CA ARG A 112 -1.46 -12.03 11.03
C ARG A 112 -0.54 -12.56 12.12
N ALA A 113 0.60 -13.12 11.75
CA ALA A 113 1.61 -13.58 12.71
C ALA A 113 2.30 -12.42 13.45
N VAL A 114 2.53 -11.28 12.78
CA VAL A 114 3.27 -10.14 13.34
C VAL A 114 2.33 -9.07 13.90
N ALA A 115 1.23 -8.78 13.21
CA ALA A 115 0.28 -7.71 13.53
C ALA A 115 -1.18 -8.24 13.62
N PRO A 116 -1.49 -9.14 14.58
CA PRO A 116 -2.79 -9.81 14.63
C PRO A 116 -3.97 -8.87 14.94
N ARG A 117 -3.71 -7.71 15.52
CA ARG A 117 -4.73 -6.73 15.92
C ARG A 117 -4.82 -5.51 15.03
N THR A 118 -3.83 -5.29 14.16
CA THR A 118 -3.81 -4.16 13.25
C THR A 118 -4.93 -4.31 12.21
N ALA A 119 -5.62 -3.23 11.91
CA ALA A 119 -6.69 -3.22 10.91
C ALA A 119 -6.12 -3.64 9.56
N LEU A 120 -6.70 -4.68 8.94
CA LEU A 120 -6.33 -5.16 7.62
C LEU A 120 -7.40 -4.75 6.62
N VAL A 121 -6.99 -3.96 5.63
CA VAL A 121 -7.80 -3.62 4.45
C VAL A 121 -7.26 -4.38 3.25
N VAL A 122 -8.08 -5.21 2.62
CA VAL A 122 -7.71 -5.86 1.36
C VAL A 122 -8.04 -4.93 0.21
N ILE A 123 -7.08 -4.67 -0.65
CA ILE A 123 -7.19 -3.75 -1.77
C ILE A 123 -7.08 -4.55 -3.07
N VAL A 124 -8.19 -4.68 -3.78
CA VAL A 124 -8.20 -5.32 -5.10
C VAL A 124 -7.80 -4.26 -6.13
N THR A 125 -6.53 -4.29 -6.54
CA THR A 125 -5.93 -3.30 -7.43
C THR A 125 -6.14 -3.63 -8.91
N LYS A 126 -5.86 -2.66 -9.81
CA LYS A 126 -5.87 -2.82 -11.27
C LYS A 126 -7.24 -3.26 -11.83
N ILE A 127 -8.34 -2.79 -11.23
CA ILE A 127 -9.69 -3.15 -11.69
C ILE A 127 -9.99 -2.63 -13.11
N ASP A 128 -9.27 -1.62 -13.57
CA ASP A 128 -9.31 -1.08 -14.92
C ASP A 128 -8.87 -2.08 -16.01
N LYS A 129 -8.13 -3.12 -15.64
CA LYS A 129 -7.58 -4.12 -16.58
C LYS A 129 -8.48 -5.31 -16.82
N VAL A 130 -9.60 -5.42 -16.11
CA VAL A 130 -10.46 -6.62 -16.16
C VAL A 130 -11.95 -6.25 -16.22
N SER A 131 -12.80 -7.22 -16.56
CA SER A 131 -14.25 -7.05 -16.55
C SER A 131 -14.80 -6.92 -15.13
N LYS A 132 -15.99 -6.33 -14.98
CA LYS A 132 -16.69 -6.21 -13.69
C LYS A 132 -16.96 -7.58 -13.04
N ASP A 133 -17.28 -8.60 -13.83
CA ASP A 133 -17.48 -9.96 -13.32
C ASP A 133 -16.19 -10.54 -12.73
N ARG A 134 -15.04 -10.24 -13.35
CA ARG A 134 -13.73 -10.64 -12.82
C ARG A 134 -13.40 -9.90 -11.53
N VAL A 135 -13.73 -8.61 -11.45
CA VAL A 135 -13.60 -7.84 -10.20
C VAL A 135 -14.46 -8.46 -9.11
N ALA A 136 -15.74 -8.76 -9.38
CA ALA A 136 -16.64 -9.38 -8.42
C ALA A 136 -16.11 -10.75 -7.92
N ALA A 137 -15.63 -11.60 -8.82
CA ALA A 137 -15.01 -12.87 -8.46
C ALA A 137 -13.77 -12.69 -7.58
N GLN A 138 -12.94 -11.68 -7.87
CA GLN A 138 -11.74 -11.39 -7.08
C GLN A 138 -12.08 -10.86 -5.69
N LEU A 139 -13.16 -10.07 -5.56
CA LEU A 139 -13.64 -9.59 -4.24
C LEU A 139 -14.10 -10.76 -3.37
N VAL A 140 -14.82 -11.73 -3.93
CA VAL A 140 -15.22 -12.95 -3.21
C VAL A 140 -13.98 -13.72 -2.75
N ALA A 141 -13.03 -13.98 -3.66
CA ALA A 141 -11.79 -14.69 -3.34
C ALA A 141 -10.94 -13.94 -2.29
N ALA A 142 -10.95 -12.61 -2.30
CA ALA A 142 -10.29 -11.78 -1.28
C ALA A 142 -10.95 -11.94 0.09
N GLY A 143 -12.29 -12.02 0.15
CA GLY A 143 -13.04 -12.31 1.37
C GLY A 143 -12.76 -13.71 1.94
N GLU A 144 -12.58 -14.70 1.08
CA GLU A 144 -12.18 -16.06 1.49
C GLU A 144 -10.74 -16.10 2.00
N LEU A 145 -9.84 -15.29 1.41
CA LEU A 145 -8.44 -15.18 1.86
C LEU A 145 -8.34 -14.54 3.24
N ALA A 146 -9.06 -13.46 3.46
CA ALA A 146 -8.99 -12.64 4.66
C ALA A 146 -10.40 -12.36 5.22
N PRO A 147 -11.04 -13.37 5.85
CA PRO A 147 -12.40 -13.24 6.38
C PRO A 147 -12.48 -12.26 7.57
N ASP A 148 -11.35 -11.93 8.15
CA ASP A 148 -11.18 -10.98 9.25
C ASP A 148 -10.71 -9.59 8.79
N ALA A 149 -10.72 -9.32 7.47
CA ALA A 149 -10.43 -8.00 6.94
C ALA A 149 -11.47 -6.97 7.40
N ALA A 150 -11.01 -5.80 7.80
CA ALA A 150 -11.87 -4.68 8.17
C ALA A 150 -12.68 -4.16 6.99
N ALA A 151 -12.08 -4.20 5.79
CA ALA A 151 -12.74 -3.86 4.54
C ALA A 151 -12.04 -4.53 3.34
N ILE A 152 -12.78 -4.65 2.23
CA ILE A 152 -12.25 -5.07 0.92
C ILE A 152 -12.67 -4.02 -0.10
N VAL A 153 -11.69 -3.33 -0.71
CA VAL A 153 -11.94 -2.19 -1.60
C VAL A 153 -11.34 -2.46 -2.98
N PRO A 154 -12.16 -2.47 -4.04
CA PRO A 154 -11.65 -2.51 -5.41
C PRO A 154 -11.17 -1.11 -5.82
N VAL A 155 -9.99 -1.00 -6.45
CA VAL A 155 -9.40 0.30 -6.81
C VAL A 155 -8.62 0.23 -8.12
N SER A 156 -8.70 1.31 -8.90
CA SER A 156 -7.74 1.60 -9.97
C SER A 156 -6.94 2.85 -9.63
N ALA A 157 -5.66 2.68 -9.33
CA ALA A 157 -4.75 3.80 -9.12
C ALA A 157 -4.49 4.60 -10.41
N THR A 158 -4.63 3.96 -11.58
CA THR A 158 -4.39 4.57 -12.89
C THR A 158 -5.54 5.50 -13.30
N THR A 159 -6.78 5.09 -13.04
CA THR A 159 -7.98 5.88 -13.39
C THR A 159 -8.49 6.75 -12.23
N GLY A 160 -7.98 6.54 -11.02
CA GLY A 160 -8.48 7.17 -9.79
C GLY A 160 -9.76 6.53 -9.24
N GLU A 161 -10.28 5.46 -9.88
CA GLU A 161 -11.52 4.83 -9.45
C GLU A 161 -11.40 4.26 -8.03
N GLN A 162 -12.31 4.66 -7.13
CA GLN A 162 -12.40 4.24 -5.73
C GLN A 162 -11.21 4.64 -4.83
N VAL A 163 -10.30 5.50 -5.28
CA VAL A 163 -9.17 5.98 -4.47
C VAL A 163 -9.66 6.78 -3.26
N ASP A 164 -10.69 7.63 -3.46
CA ASP A 164 -11.29 8.40 -2.36
C ASP A 164 -12.03 7.50 -1.36
N VAL A 165 -12.71 6.45 -1.84
CA VAL A 165 -13.36 5.46 -0.98
C VAL A 165 -12.33 4.74 -0.12
N LEU A 166 -11.21 4.30 -0.73
CA LEU A 166 -10.12 3.67 0.00
C LEU A 166 -9.51 4.61 1.05
N THR A 167 -9.34 5.89 0.69
CA THR A 167 -8.86 6.92 1.62
C THR A 167 -9.79 7.04 2.83
N GLY A 168 -11.11 7.10 2.60
CA GLY A 168 -12.11 7.13 3.67
C GLY A 168 -12.03 5.91 4.59
N VAL A 169 -11.89 4.72 4.01
CA VAL A 169 -11.73 3.46 4.78
C VAL A 169 -10.47 3.50 5.65
N PHE A 170 -9.35 4.02 5.14
CA PHE A 170 -8.16 4.17 5.97
C PHE A 170 -8.40 5.13 7.15
N VAL A 171 -8.99 6.30 6.88
CA VAL A 171 -9.26 7.32 7.92
C VAL A 171 -10.15 6.80 9.03
N GLU A 172 -11.15 5.95 8.73
CA GLU A 172 -12.02 5.32 9.74
C GLU A 172 -11.24 4.50 10.77
N HIS A 173 -10.09 3.96 10.39
CA HIS A 173 -9.25 3.11 11.24
C HIS A 173 -8.05 3.84 11.85
N LEU A 174 -7.85 5.14 11.54
CA LEU A 174 -6.81 5.94 12.16
C LEU A 174 -7.24 6.46 13.54
N PRO A 175 -6.31 6.56 14.50
CA PRO A 175 -6.58 7.19 15.77
C PRO A 175 -6.78 8.71 15.63
N PRO A 176 -7.51 9.35 16.57
CA PRO A 176 -7.47 10.78 16.70
C PRO A 176 -6.07 11.21 17.17
N GLY A 177 -5.55 12.28 16.56
CA GLY A 177 -4.19 12.76 16.87
C GLY A 177 -3.79 13.97 16.02
N PRO A 178 -2.69 14.66 16.36
CA PRO A 178 -2.17 15.80 15.59
C PRO A 178 -1.52 15.34 14.30
N ALA A 179 -1.36 16.25 13.33
CA ALA A 179 -0.56 15.97 12.12
C ALA A 179 0.90 15.67 12.49
N TYR A 180 1.49 14.68 11.83
CA TYR A 180 2.90 14.30 11.99
C TYR A 180 3.83 15.17 11.15
N TYR A 181 3.35 15.63 9.99
CA TYR A 181 4.12 16.41 9.02
C TYR A 181 3.46 17.76 8.78
N PRO A 182 4.23 18.84 8.52
CA PRO A 182 3.71 20.14 8.14
C PRO A 182 2.84 20.10 6.88
N ASP A 183 1.98 21.10 6.74
CA ASP A 183 1.14 21.26 5.55
C ASP A 183 2.00 21.43 4.30
N GLY A 184 1.67 20.68 3.24
CA GLY A 184 2.35 20.73 1.96
C GLY A 184 3.57 19.81 1.84
N GLU A 185 3.98 19.13 2.89
CA GLU A 185 5.01 18.10 2.84
C GLU A 185 4.41 16.79 2.32
N LEU A 186 4.90 16.32 1.17
CA LEU A 186 4.35 15.13 0.47
C LEU A 186 5.16 13.86 0.73
N THR A 187 6.39 14.01 1.22
CA THR A 187 7.29 12.91 1.56
C THR A 187 8.37 13.40 2.52
N ASP A 188 8.90 12.51 3.32
CA ASP A 188 10.08 12.78 4.17
C ASP A 188 11.40 12.37 3.51
N GLU A 189 11.35 11.90 2.26
CA GLU A 189 12.56 11.54 1.50
C GLU A 189 13.33 12.80 1.09
N PRO A 190 14.67 12.84 1.31
CA PRO A 190 15.51 13.89 0.78
C PRO A 190 15.41 14.00 -0.75
N GLU A 191 15.46 15.22 -1.28
CA GLU A 191 15.33 15.50 -2.72
C GLU A 191 16.33 14.69 -3.55
N GLU A 192 17.57 14.53 -3.06
CA GLU A 192 18.61 13.76 -3.73
C GLU A 192 18.25 12.27 -3.84
N VAL A 193 17.57 11.70 -2.85
CA VAL A 193 17.11 10.31 -2.85
C VAL A 193 15.98 10.14 -3.86
N LEU A 194 15.01 11.05 -3.86
CA LEU A 194 13.91 11.05 -4.84
C LEU A 194 14.45 11.19 -6.28
N MET A 195 15.40 12.09 -6.50
CA MET A 195 16.06 12.28 -7.81
C MET A 195 16.78 11.00 -8.25
N ALA A 196 17.55 10.37 -7.36
CA ALA A 196 18.24 9.11 -7.65
C ALA A 196 17.26 7.97 -8.00
N GLU A 197 16.12 7.89 -7.32
CA GLU A 197 15.07 6.91 -7.60
C GLU A 197 14.40 7.18 -8.96
N LEU A 198 14.12 8.43 -9.34
CA LEU A 198 13.59 8.79 -10.66
C LEU A 198 14.56 8.44 -11.80
N ILE A 199 15.86 8.68 -11.61
CA ILE A 199 16.90 8.26 -12.57
C ILE A 199 16.91 6.72 -12.68
N ARG A 200 16.76 6.01 -11.56
CA ARG A 200 16.71 4.56 -11.56
C ARG A 200 15.47 4.03 -12.28
N GLU A 201 14.32 4.67 -12.12
CA GLU A 201 13.10 4.33 -12.86
C GLU A 201 13.31 4.43 -14.36
N ALA A 202 13.85 5.56 -14.84
CA ALA A 202 14.15 5.76 -16.27
C ALA A 202 15.12 4.69 -16.81
N ALA A 203 16.11 4.27 -16.02
CA ALA A 203 17.03 3.20 -16.38
C ALA A 203 16.41 1.79 -16.37
N LEU A 204 15.28 1.59 -15.65
CA LEU A 204 14.54 0.32 -15.63
C LEU A 204 13.59 0.19 -16.83
N GLU A 205 13.12 1.32 -17.37
CA GLU A 205 12.18 1.39 -18.50
C GLU A 205 12.87 1.40 -19.88
N GLY A 206 14.18 1.75 -19.95
CA GLY A 206 15.02 1.71 -21.16
C GLY A 206 15.66 0.35 -21.38
#